data_b95036e4ba9adccfa3d2ab13c527e7ee
#
_entry.id   b95036e4ba9adccfa3d2ab13c527e7ee
#
_cell.length_a   1.000
_cell.length_b   1.000
_cell.length_c   1.000
_cell.angle_alpha   90.00
_cell.angle_beta   90.00
_cell.angle_gamma   90.00
#
_symmetry.space_group_name_H-M   'P 1'
#
loop_
_entity.id
_entity.type
_entity.pdbx_description
1 polymer ?
#
loop_
_entity_poly.entity_id
_entity_poly.type
_entity_poly.pdbx_seq_one_letter_code
_entity_poly.pdbx_strand_id
1 'polypeptide(L)'
;MNTKSTNIYPALFADLTPEHRPYERAKQIRALLDTVRFVGDTTLNDGPSMLFMRNPASYRKELLDAIFADIAYLQKKLGDNFEVLPVGLDQPIKLRAYSESEVELFTSYSLNIRSLRIPPAKAGCPSASVQQ
;
A
#
# COMPACT_ATOMS: atom_id res chain seq x y z
N MET A 1 47.73 5.57 12.99
CA MET A 1 46.52 5.68 13.87
C MET A 1 45.33 5.29 13.09
N ASN A 2 44.68 4.24 13.53
CA ASN A 2 43.42 3.83 12.89
C ASN A 2 42.30 4.59 13.53
N THR A 3 41.78 5.60 12.83
CA THR A 3 40.58 6.28 13.25
C THR A 3 39.39 5.44 12.83
N LYS A 4 38.71 4.88 13.78
CA LYS A 4 37.48 4.17 13.47
C LYS A 4 36.36 5.20 13.39
N SER A 5 35.76 5.30 12.22
CA SER A 5 34.56 6.08 12.01
C SER A 5 33.36 5.18 12.18
N THR A 6 32.41 5.60 13.02
CA THR A 6 31.16 4.88 13.20
C THR A 6 30.04 5.74 12.66
N ASN A 7 29.28 5.17 11.74
CA ASN A 7 28.11 5.83 11.21
C ASN A 7 26.87 5.28 11.91
N ILE A 8 26.06 6.18 12.43
CA ILE A 8 24.80 5.85 13.07
C ILE A 8 23.71 6.51 12.24
N TYR A 9 22.68 5.76 11.92
CA TYR A 9 21.56 6.22 11.10
C TYR A 9 20.28 6.29 11.91
N PRO A 10 20.12 7.31 12.76
CA PRO A 10 18.88 7.44 13.50
C PRO A 10 17.75 7.92 12.59
N ALA A 11 16.55 7.45 12.85
CA ALA A 11 15.36 7.92 12.17
C ALA A 11 14.57 8.84 13.10
N LEU A 12 14.18 10.01 12.60
CA LEU A 12 13.31 10.91 13.33
C LEU A 12 11.92 10.86 12.72
N PHE A 13 10.93 10.75 13.59
CA PHE A 13 9.53 10.67 13.17
C PHE A 13 8.78 11.89 13.67
N ALA A 14 7.98 12.48 12.80
CA ALA A 14 7.11 13.59 13.18
C ALA A 14 5.71 13.32 12.65
N ASP A 15 4.72 13.58 13.50
CA ASP A 15 3.34 13.41 13.09
C ASP A 15 2.93 14.56 12.17
N LEU A 16 2.22 14.21 11.10
CA LEU A 16 1.63 15.19 10.22
C LEU A 16 0.19 15.43 10.63
N THR A 17 -0.17 16.68 10.72
CA THR A 17 -1.55 17.09 10.95
C THR A 17 -2.02 17.83 9.70
N PRO A 18 -3.33 17.97 9.49
CA PRO A 18 -3.85 18.75 8.34
C PRO A 18 -3.30 20.16 8.27
N GLU A 19 -2.88 20.70 9.43
CA GLU A 19 -2.37 22.05 9.54
C GLU A 19 -0.90 22.18 9.18
N HIS A 20 -0.16 21.07 9.20
CA HIS A 20 1.28 21.08 8.97
C HIS A 20 1.63 20.24 7.75
N ARG A 21 2.09 20.90 6.73
CA ARG A 21 2.55 20.24 5.52
C ARG A 21 3.88 19.52 5.77
N PRO A 22 4.14 18.43 5.03
CA PRO A 22 5.41 17.70 5.19
C PRO A 22 6.64 18.58 5.08
N TYR A 23 6.62 19.55 4.18
CA TYR A 23 7.73 20.48 4.00
C TYR A 23 7.98 21.32 5.25
N GLU A 24 6.93 21.80 5.89
CA GLU A 24 7.07 22.58 7.12
C GLU A 24 7.61 21.75 8.27
N ARG A 25 7.17 20.51 8.37
CA ARG A 25 7.70 19.59 9.38
C ARG A 25 9.16 19.28 9.14
N ALA A 26 9.55 19.06 7.89
CA ALA A 26 10.95 18.85 7.54
C ALA A 26 11.81 20.06 7.91
N LYS A 27 11.31 21.27 7.67
CA LYS A 27 12.00 22.50 8.08
C LYS A 27 12.16 22.59 9.59
N GLN A 28 11.11 22.27 10.35
CA GLN A 28 11.15 22.30 11.81
C GLN A 28 12.18 21.31 12.35
N ILE A 29 12.21 20.11 11.80
CA ILE A 29 13.19 19.10 12.19
C ILE A 29 14.61 19.57 11.88
N ARG A 30 14.80 20.13 10.71
CA ARG A 30 16.12 20.65 10.32
C ARG A 30 16.56 21.78 11.22
N ALA A 31 15.66 22.70 11.55
CA ALA A 31 15.95 23.80 12.47
C ALA A 31 16.32 23.27 13.86
N LEU A 32 15.62 22.24 14.32
CA LEU A 32 15.94 21.58 15.59
C LEU A 32 17.32 20.95 15.55
N LEU A 33 17.63 20.24 14.46
CA LEU A 33 18.92 19.60 14.31
C LEU A 33 20.08 20.60 14.24
N ASP A 34 19.86 21.75 13.67
CA ASP A 34 20.85 22.82 13.61
C ASP A 34 21.18 23.39 14.99
N THR A 35 20.30 23.21 15.97
CA THR A 35 20.56 23.65 17.34
C THR A 35 21.30 22.62 18.17
N VAL A 36 21.39 21.38 17.70
CA VAL A 36 22.05 20.30 18.43
C VAL A 36 23.56 20.45 18.27
N ARG A 37 24.24 20.38 19.37
CA ARG A 37 25.71 20.40 19.38
C ARG A 37 26.24 19.02 19.67
N PHE A 38 27.14 18.59 18.82
CA PHE A 38 27.81 17.31 18.97
C PHE A 38 29.17 17.49 19.61
N VAL A 39 29.59 16.46 20.32
CA VAL A 39 30.90 16.42 20.94
C VAL A 39 31.88 15.73 20.03
N GLY A 40 33.08 16.31 19.89
CA GLY A 40 34.13 15.76 19.05
C GLY A 40 33.88 16.00 17.55
N ASP A 41 34.38 15.09 16.76
CA ASP A 41 34.31 15.18 15.29
C ASP A 41 33.02 14.59 14.72
N THR A 42 31.93 14.74 15.43
CA THR A 42 30.65 14.22 14.99
C THR A 42 29.99 15.20 14.01
N THR A 43 29.58 14.69 12.88
CA THR A 43 28.83 15.46 11.87
C THR A 43 27.48 14.85 11.65
N LEU A 44 26.51 15.68 11.34
CA LEU A 44 25.15 15.26 11.02
C LEU A 44 24.88 15.52 9.55
N ASN A 45 24.49 14.47 8.84
CA ASN A 45 24.09 14.59 7.46
C ASN A 45 22.61 14.29 7.34
N ASP A 46 21.90 15.11 6.59
CA ASP A 46 20.49 14.92 6.35
C ASP A 46 20.26 13.72 5.44
N GLY A 47 19.38 12.84 5.85
CA GLY A 47 18.90 11.76 5.00
C GLY A 47 17.61 12.15 4.28
N PRO A 48 17.08 11.25 3.46
CA PRO A 48 15.83 11.50 2.75
C PRO A 48 14.66 11.56 3.71
N SER A 49 13.69 12.40 3.39
CA SER A 49 12.42 12.46 4.09
C SER A 49 11.41 11.59 3.37
N MET A 50 10.68 10.78 4.12
CA MET A 50 9.68 9.87 3.58
C MET A 50 8.38 10.01 4.35
N LEU A 51 7.28 9.94 3.63
CA LEU A 51 5.97 9.80 4.26
C LEU A 51 5.71 8.34 4.59
N PHE A 52 5.14 8.11 5.74
CA PHE A 52 4.69 6.78 6.11
C PHE A 52 3.44 6.90 6.98
N MET A 53 2.75 5.81 7.13
CA MET A 53 1.54 5.76 7.95
C MET A 53 1.78 4.81 9.12
N ARG A 54 1.42 5.27 10.31
CA ARG A 54 1.44 4.39 11.48
C ARG A 54 0.32 3.39 11.36
N ASN A 55 0.65 2.15 11.63
CA ASN A 55 -0.32 1.08 11.71
C ASN A 55 -1.24 0.98 10.48
N PRO A 56 -0.68 0.73 9.28
CA PRO A 56 -1.49 0.59 8.08
C PRO A 56 -2.54 -0.50 8.18
N ALA A 57 -2.29 -1.51 9.00
CA ALA A 57 -3.21 -2.61 9.19
C ALA A 57 -4.56 -2.18 9.78
N SER A 58 -4.61 -1.04 10.48
CA SER A 58 -5.86 -0.54 11.02
C SER A 58 -6.85 -0.12 9.94
N TYR A 59 -6.37 0.14 8.73
CA TYR A 59 -7.20 0.53 7.59
C TYR A 59 -7.62 -0.66 6.73
N ARG A 60 -7.28 -1.87 7.14
CA ARG A 60 -7.56 -3.06 6.35
C ARG A 60 -9.05 -3.24 6.08
N LYS A 61 -9.87 -2.97 7.08
CA LYS A 61 -11.32 -3.10 6.93
C LYS A 61 -11.85 -2.15 5.86
N GLU A 62 -11.42 -0.89 5.91
CA GLU A 62 -11.86 0.11 4.94
C GLU A 62 -11.41 -0.25 3.53
N LEU A 63 -10.19 -0.75 3.40
CA LEU A 63 -9.65 -1.18 2.11
C LEU A 63 -10.42 -2.39 1.57
N LEU A 64 -10.72 -3.36 2.42
CA LEU A 64 -11.51 -4.52 2.03
C LEU A 64 -12.94 -4.11 1.66
N ASP A 65 -13.54 -3.19 2.38
CA ASP A 65 -14.88 -2.71 2.06
C ASP A 65 -14.92 -2.07 0.66
N ALA A 66 -13.88 -1.31 0.31
CA ALA A 66 -13.76 -0.72 -1.02
C ALA A 66 -13.61 -1.80 -2.10
N ILE A 67 -12.79 -2.81 -1.83
CA ILE A 67 -12.59 -3.93 -2.77
C ILE A 67 -13.89 -4.69 -2.98
N PHE A 68 -14.62 -4.99 -1.90
CA PHE A 68 -15.88 -5.71 -2.01
C PHE A 68 -16.96 -4.88 -2.70
N ALA A 69 -16.94 -3.56 -2.57
CA ALA A 69 -17.81 -2.68 -3.32
C ALA A 69 -17.54 -2.79 -4.83
N ASP A 70 -16.28 -2.84 -5.22
CA ASP A 70 -15.90 -3.01 -6.63
C ASP A 70 -16.32 -4.40 -7.14
N ILE A 71 -16.15 -5.43 -6.33
CA ILE A 71 -16.56 -6.78 -6.68
C ILE A 71 -18.08 -6.84 -6.88
N ALA A 72 -18.84 -6.21 -6.00
CA ALA A 72 -20.28 -6.17 -6.12
C ALA A 72 -20.71 -5.43 -7.39
N TYR A 73 -20.03 -4.37 -7.73
CA TYR A 73 -20.29 -3.65 -8.97
C TYR A 73 -20.04 -4.53 -10.19
N LEU A 74 -18.91 -5.24 -10.22
CA LEU A 74 -18.59 -6.16 -11.31
C LEU A 74 -19.61 -7.30 -11.40
N GLN A 75 -19.98 -7.88 -10.27
CA GLN A 75 -20.96 -8.95 -10.21
C GLN A 75 -22.30 -8.49 -10.80
N LYS A 76 -22.71 -7.28 -10.47
CA LYS A 76 -23.94 -6.71 -11.00
C LYS A 76 -23.85 -6.50 -12.51
N LYS A 77 -22.71 -6.07 -13.01
CA LYS A 77 -22.51 -5.83 -14.45
C LYS A 77 -22.42 -7.14 -15.25
N LEU A 78 -21.82 -8.17 -14.68
CA LEU A 78 -21.68 -9.44 -15.36
C LEU A 78 -22.96 -10.29 -15.33
N GLY A 79 -23.78 -10.08 -14.32
CA GLY A 79 -25.04 -10.82 -14.17
C GLY A 79 -24.88 -12.16 -13.43
N ASP A 80 -25.97 -12.87 -13.34
CA ASP A 80 -26.05 -14.09 -12.52
C ASP A 80 -25.34 -15.29 -13.11
N ASN A 81 -24.91 -15.20 -14.36
CA ASN A 81 -24.22 -16.29 -15.02
C ASN A 81 -22.72 -16.34 -14.73
N PHE A 82 -22.25 -15.39 -13.98
CA PHE A 82 -20.85 -15.29 -13.64
C PHE A 82 -20.66 -15.11 -12.14
N GLU A 83 -19.54 -15.60 -11.67
CA GLU A 83 -19.14 -15.43 -10.30
C GLU A 83 -17.78 -14.74 -10.26
N VAL A 84 -17.66 -13.76 -9.40
CA VAL A 84 -16.41 -13.02 -9.22
C VAL A 84 -15.84 -13.37 -7.86
N LEU A 85 -14.67 -13.98 -7.84
CA LEU A 85 -14.02 -14.41 -6.61
C LEU A 85 -12.68 -13.68 -6.44
N PRO A 86 -12.51 -12.99 -5.33
CA PRO A 86 -11.22 -12.37 -5.06
C PRO A 86 -10.20 -13.38 -4.55
N VAL A 87 -8.95 -13.19 -4.92
CA VAL A 87 -7.84 -14.01 -4.48
C VAL A 87 -6.72 -13.08 -4.04
N GLY A 88 -6.12 -13.39 -2.90
CA GLY A 88 -4.99 -12.61 -2.40
C GLY A 88 -5.37 -11.49 -1.44
N LEU A 89 -6.58 -11.53 -0.89
CA LEU A 89 -7.00 -10.50 0.07
C LEU A 89 -6.26 -10.59 1.40
N ASP A 90 -5.53 -11.66 1.62
CA ASP A 90 -4.68 -11.85 2.80
C ASP A 90 -3.30 -11.18 2.66
N GLN A 91 -3.01 -10.64 1.49
CA GLN A 91 -1.74 -9.97 1.28
C GLN A 91 -1.58 -8.74 2.17
N PRO A 92 -0.35 -8.42 2.58
CA PRO A 92 -0.14 -7.26 3.42
C PRO A 92 -0.50 -5.96 2.70
N ILE A 93 -0.93 -4.99 3.47
CA ILE A 93 -1.19 -3.67 2.97
C ILE A 93 0.13 -2.98 2.69
N LYS A 94 0.25 -2.41 1.52
CA LYS A 94 1.42 -1.67 1.08
C LYS A 94 1.09 -0.19 1.01
N LEU A 95 2.13 0.60 1.15
CA LEU A 95 2.06 2.05 1.08
C LEU A 95 2.91 2.51 -0.08
N ARG A 96 2.43 3.50 -0.77
CA ARG A 96 3.26 4.25 -1.71
C ARG A 96 2.94 5.74 -1.62
N ALA A 97 3.92 6.57 -1.91
CA ALA A 97 3.71 8.00 -1.95
C ALA A 97 2.90 8.36 -3.19
N TYR A 98 1.80 9.05 -2.99
CA TYR A 98 0.96 9.56 -4.07
C TYR A 98 1.34 11.00 -4.39
N SER A 99 1.59 11.79 -3.36
CA SER A 99 2.04 13.17 -3.48
C SER A 99 2.93 13.51 -2.29
N GLU A 100 3.33 14.75 -2.18
CA GLU A 100 4.13 15.22 -1.04
C GLU A 100 3.40 15.09 0.31
N SER A 101 2.08 15.08 0.29
CA SER A 101 1.27 15.07 1.48
C SER A 101 0.33 13.87 1.58
N GLU A 102 0.33 13.01 0.60
CA GLU A 102 -0.62 11.90 0.54
C GLU A 102 0.09 10.59 0.28
N VAL A 103 -0.35 9.56 0.98
CA VAL A 103 0.09 8.20 0.75
C VAL A 103 -1.11 7.37 0.31
N GLU A 104 -0.86 6.45 -0.58
CA GLU A 104 -1.87 5.52 -1.05
C GLU A 104 -1.66 4.18 -0.37
N LEU A 105 -2.74 3.66 0.20
CA LEU A 105 -2.77 2.31 0.73
C LEU A 105 -3.32 1.37 -0.33
N PHE A 106 -2.65 0.29 -0.54
CA PHE A 106 -3.11 -0.71 -1.50
C PHE A 106 -2.74 -2.12 -1.07
N THR A 107 -3.44 -3.07 -1.62
CA THR A 107 -3.09 -4.48 -1.50
C THR A 107 -3.15 -5.10 -2.88
N SER A 108 -2.31 -6.10 -3.09
CA SER A 108 -2.32 -6.81 -4.36
C SER A 108 -3.35 -7.93 -4.26
N TYR A 109 -4.29 -7.92 -5.15
CA TYR A 109 -5.29 -8.98 -5.26
C TYR A 109 -5.63 -9.23 -6.72
N SER A 110 -6.22 -10.35 -6.99
CA SER A 110 -6.72 -10.67 -8.32
C SER A 110 -8.16 -11.12 -8.23
N LEU A 111 -8.86 -11.03 -9.34
CA LEU A 111 -10.24 -11.47 -9.42
C LEU A 111 -10.32 -12.65 -10.40
N ASN A 112 -10.90 -13.73 -9.93
CA ASN A 112 -11.21 -14.86 -10.78
C ASN A 112 -12.67 -14.73 -11.17
N ILE A 113 -12.92 -14.64 -12.46
CA ILE A 113 -14.27 -14.59 -13.02
C ILE A 113 -14.53 -15.90 -13.70
N ARG A 114 -15.55 -16.62 -13.26
CA ARG A 114 -15.91 -17.89 -13.88
C ARG A 114 -17.38 -17.89 -14.28
N SER A 115 -17.66 -18.60 -15.33
CA SER A 115 -19.01 -18.79 -15.78
C SER A 115 -19.70 -19.86 -14.93
N LEU A 116 -20.86 -19.54 -14.42
CA LEU A 116 -21.71 -20.50 -13.73
C LEU A 116 -22.62 -21.24 -14.70
N ARG A 117 -22.57 -20.88 -15.97
CA ARG A 117 -23.41 -21.49 -16.95
C ARG A 117 -22.94 -22.91 -17.17
N ILE A 118 -23.73 -23.83 -16.75
CA ILE A 118 -23.47 -25.22 -17.00
C ILE A 118 -23.85 -25.50 -18.44
N PRO A 119 -22.94 -25.95 -19.25
CA PRO A 119 -23.30 -26.30 -20.61
C PRO A 119 -24.34 -27.39 -20.56
N PRO A 120 -25.31 -27.32 -21.41
CA PRO A 120 -26.33 -28.34 -21.46
C PRO A 120 -25.64 -29.67 -21.63
N ALA A 121 -26.05 -30.55 -20.86
CA ALA A 121 -25.45 -31.81 -20.88
C ALA A 121 -25.80 -32.56 -22.11
N LYS A 122 -25.68 -32.02 -23.16
CA LYS A 122 -25.94 -32.66 -24.33
C LYS A 122 -24.89 -33.53 -24.59
N ALA A 123 -25.15 -34.54 -24.23
CA ALA A 123 -24.22 -35.49 -24.36
C ALA A 123 -23.65 -35.56 -25.68
N GLY A 124 -24.28 -35.20 -26.48
CA GLY A 124 -23.76 -35.41 -27.72
C GLY A 124 -22.69 -34.49 -28.16
N CYS A 125 -22.33 -33.70 -27.41
CA CYS A 125 -21.44 -32.74 -27.86
C CYS A 125 -20.10 -32.93 -27.40
N PRO A 126 -19.48 -33.81 -27.88
CA PRO A 126 -18.21 -34.09 -27.45
C PRO A 126 -17.31 -32.98 -27.79
N SER A 127 -17.56 -32.53 -28.78
CA SER A 127 -16.72 -31.56 -29.18
C SER A 127 -16.68 -30.46 -28.36
N ALA A 128 -17.56 -30.35 -27.76
CA ALA A 128 -17.57 -29.27 -26.96
C ALA A 128 -16.36 -29.10 -26.32
N SER A 129 -15.87 -30.03 -26.35
CA SER A 129 -14.75 -29.90 -25.78
C SER A 129 -13.92 -28.94 -26.15
N VAL A 130 -14.03 -28.64 -26.82
CA VAL A 130 -13.18 -27.88 -27.14
C VAL A 130 -13.12 -26.75 -26.63
N GLN A 131 -13.18 -26.33 -26.17
CA GLN A 131 -13.08 -25.26 -25.87
C GLN A 131 -12.44 -24.83 -25.14
N GLN A 132 -11.97 -24.72 -25.14
CA GLN A 132 -11.36 -24.16 -24.47
C GLN A 132 -11.24 -23.29 -24.15
#